data_580aa2f45c3b7f4af3edbe955a60e8e7
#
_entry.id   580aa2f45c3b7f4af3edbe955a60e8e7
#
_cell.length_a   1.000
_cell.length_b   1.000
_cell.length_c   1.000
_cell.angle_alpha   90.00
_cell.angle_beta   90.00
_cell.angle_gamma   90.00
#
_symmetry.space_group_name_H-M   'P 1'
#
loop_
_entity.id
_entity.type
_entity.pdbx_description
1 polymer ?
#
loop_
_entity_poly.entity_id
_entity_poly.type
_entity_poly.pdbx_seq_one_letter_code
_entity_poly.pdbx_strand_id
1 'polypeptide(L)'
;TDVLPEAEADLNAWYDQEHLPGLASVPGTVRSQRYECRDQGPRYLACYDLETRETFGSPPWLAVRATDWSSRVRPSFRNTRRTMFQKIL
;
A
#
# COMPACT_ATOMS: atom_id res chain seq x y z
N THR A 1 -1.14 1.70 8.46
CA THR A 1 -2.05 2.84 8.61
C THR A 1 -3.34 2.46 9.32
N ASP A 2 -3.92 3.40 10.00
CA ASP A 2 -5.31 3.35 10.40
C ASP A 2 -6.15 4.01 9.32
N VAL A 3 -7.46 3.86 9.43
CA VAL A 3 -8.42 4.45 8.49
C VAL A 3 -9.65 4.91 9.25
N LEU A 4 -10.28 5.98 8.78
CA LEU A 4 -11.56 6.41 9.36
C LEU A 4 -12.59 5.27 9.23
N PRO A 5 -13.37 5.01 10.30
CA PRO A 5 -14.31 3.86 10.30
C PRO A 5 -15.27 3.84 9.12
N GLU A 6 -15.78 5.00 8.71
CA GLU A 6 -16.72 5.11 7.61
C GLU A 6 -16.09 4.80 6.24
N ALA A 7 -14.76 4.80 6.14
CA ALA A 7 -14.05 4.53 4.90
C ALA A 7 -13.38 3.16 4.88
N GLU A 8 -13.50 2.39 5.95
CA GLU A 8 -12.75 1.14 6.08
C GLU A 8 -13.14 0.10 5.03
N ALA A 9 -14.42 -0.06 4.76
CA ALA A 9 -14.87 -1.01 3.74
C ALA A 9 -14.36 -0.61 2.35
N ASP A 10 -14.39 0.67 2.02
CA ASP A 10 -13.90 1.17 0.74
C ASP A 10 -12.38 1.01 0.62
N LEU A 11 -11.65 1.26 1.70
CA LEU A 11 -10.20 1.05 1.73
C LEU A 11 -9.85 -0.41 1.44
N ASN A 12 -10.53 -1.34 2.09
CA ASN A 12 -10.27 -2.76 1.90
C ASN A 12 -10.59 -3.21 0.47
N ALA A 13 -11.71 -2.75 -0.08
CA ALA A 13 -12.07 -3.04 -1.47
C ALA A 13 -11.03 -2.46 -2.44
N TRP A 14 -10.58 -1.24 -2.21
CA TRP A 14 -9.56 -0.59 -3.03
C TRP A 14 -8.24 -1.37 -3.03
N TYR A 15 -7.78 -1.79 -1.86
CA TYR A 15 -6.57 -2.60 -1.79
C TYR A 15 -6.72 -3.93 -2.52
N ASP A 16 -7.84 -4.63 -2.30
CA ASP A 16 -8.02 -5.97 -2.86
C ASP A 16 -8.22 -5.95 -4.37
N GLN A 17 -8.93 -4.96 -4.89
CA GLN A 17 -9.35 -4.95 -6.29
C GLN A 17 -8.43 -4.12 -7.18
N GLU A 18 -7.76 -3.10 -6.64
CA GLU A 18 -6.99 -2.19 -7.47
C GLU A 18 -5.54 -2.03 -7.00
N HIS A 19 -5.34 -1.60 -5.75
CA HIS A 19 -4.04 -1.08 -5.34
C HIS A 19 -2.99 -2.18 -5.16
N LEU A 20 -3.33 -3.23 -4.43
CA LEU A 20 -2.39 -4.32 -4.18
C LEU A 20 -2.01 -5.05 -5.47
N PRO A 21 -2.98 -5.51 -6.30
CA PRO A 21 -2.62 -6.13 -7.57
C PRO A 21 -1.94 -5.14 -8.53
N GLY A 22 -2.31 -3.86 -8.49
CA GLY A 22 -1.67 -2.84 -9.32
C GLY A 22 -0.19 -2.69 -9.01
N LEU A 23 0.15 -2.54 -7.73
CA LEU A 23 1.55 -2.43 -7.34
C LEU A 23 2.31 -3.74 -7.54
N ALA A 24 1.65 -4.88 -7.37
CA ALA A 24 2.26 -6.18 -7.63
C ALA A 24 2.68 -6.34 -9.09
N SER A 25 1.99 -5.68 -10.02
CA SER A 25 2.30 -5.76 -11.45
C SER A 25 3.35 -4.75 -11.91
N VAL A 26 3.80 -3.85 -11.05
CA VAL A 26 4.84 -2.87 -11.41
C VAL A 26 6.17 -3.60 -11.61
N PRO A 27 6.89 -3.33 -12.72
CA PRO A 27 8.21 -3.93 -12.92
C PRO A 27 9.14 -3.63 -11.75
N GLY A 28 9.77 -4.68 -11.21
CA GLY A 28 10.61 -4.57 -10.03
C GLY A 28 9.93 -4.91 -8.72
N THR A 29 8.61 -5.07 -8.71
CA THR A 29 7.88 -5.57 -7.55
C THR A 29 7.92 -7.10 -7.57
N VAL A 30 8.48 -7.68 -6.51
CA VAL A 30 8.56 -9.14 -6.37
C VAL A 30 7.26 -9.67 -5.77
N ARG A 31 6.73 -8.97 -4.76
CA ARG A 31 5.56 -9.44 -4.03
C ARG A 31 4.90 -8.29 -3.29
N SER A 32 3.58 -8.32 -3.18
CA SER A 32 2.83 -7.42 -2.32
C SER A 32 1.90 -8.21 -1.42
N GLN A 33 1.85 -7.81 -0.13
CA GLN A 33 1.04 -8.48 0.88
C GLN A 33 0.48 -7.47 1.85
N ARG A 34 -0.67 -7.80 2.44
CA ARG A 34 -1.30 -7.00 3.49
C ARG A 34 -1.42 -7.81 4.77
N TYR A 35 -1.32 -7.09 5.88
CA TYR A 35 -1.45 -7.66 7.21
C TYR A 35 -2.37 -6.79 8.05
N GLU A 36 -3.10 -7.41 8.95
CA GLU A 36 -3.92 -6.72 9.94
C GLU A 36 -3.30 -6.90 11.32
N CYS A 37 -3.05 -5.78 12.01
CA CYS A 37 -2.59 -5.82 13.39
C CYS A 37 -3.78 -5.99 14.32
N ARG A 38 -3.73 -7.02 15.18
CA ARG A 38 -4.80 -7.29 16.15
C ARG A 38 -4.40 -6.94 17.56
N ASP A 39 -3.28 -6.26 17.70
CA ASP A 39 -2.72 -5.92 19.00
C ASP A 39 -2.57 -4.40 19.11
N GLN A 40 -1.38 -3.87 18.93
CA GLN A 40 -1.11 -2.44 19.06
C GLN A 40 -0.68 -1.84 17.75
N GLY A 41 -0.76 -0.51 17.68
CA GLY A 41 -0.26 0.26 16.55
C GLY A 41 -1.25 0.36 15.43
N PRO A 42 -0.84 0.87 14.27
CA PRO A 42 -1.73 1.02 13.14
C PRO A 42 -2.31 -0.32 12.71
N ARG A 43 -3.59 -0.31 12.36
CA ARG A 43 -4.35 -1.52 12.11
C ARG A 43 -3.91 -2.28 10.88
N TYR A 44 -3.50 -1.58 9.83
CA TYR A 44 -3.19 -2.20 8.55
C TYR A 44 -1.77 -1.94 8.13
N LEU A 45 -1.13 -2.97 7.58
CA LEU A 45 0.20 -2.90 7.01
C LEU A 45 0.17 -3.46 5.59
N ALA A 46 0.72 -2.71 4.63
CA ALA A 46 0.96 -3.21 3.29
C ALA A 46 2.48 -3.29 3.09
N CYS A 47 2.95 -4.45 2.68
CA CYS A 47 4.37 -4.70 2.45
C CYS A 47 4.62 -5.02 0.98
N TYR A 48 5.70 -4.45 0.44
CA TYR A 48 6.09 -4.66 -0.95
C TYR A 48 7.56 -5.06 -0.98
N ASP A 49 7.83 -6.24 -1.54
CA ASP A 49 9.21 -6.66 -1.77
C ASP A 49 9.63 -6.17 -3.15
N LEU A 50 10.69 -5.38 -3.20
CA LEU A 50 11.16 -4.74 -4.42
C LEU A 50 12.56 -5.25 -4.77
N GLU A 51 12.83 -5.42 -6.06
CA GLU A 51 14.17 -5.81 -6.52
C GLU A 51 15.20 -4.74 -6.18
N THR A 52 14.82 -3.47 -6.41
CA THR A 52 15.66 -2.33 -6.06
C THR A 52 14.77 -1.22 -5.50
N ARG A 53 15.40 -0.28 -4.80
CA ARG A 53 14.67 0.85 -4.22
C ARG A 53 14.09 1.79 -5.29
N GLU A 54 14.63 1.76 -6.50
CA GLU A 54 14.19 2.63 -7.59
C GLU A 54 12.78 2.26 -8.09
N THR A 55 12.33 1.05 -7.82
CA THR A 55 10.96 0.64 -8.15
C THR A 55 9.94 1.52 -7.42
N PHE A 56 10.22 1.87 -6.17
CA PHE A 56 9.39 2.77 -5.40
C PHE A 56 9.48 4.16 -6.02
N GLY A 57 8.35 4.70 -6.43
CA GLY A 57 8.31 6.02 -7.07
C GLY A 57 8.62 6.01 -8.55
N SER A 58 8.83 4.84 -9.17
CA SER A 58 8.99 4.76 -10.63
C SER A 58 7.71 5.20 -11.34
N PRO A 59 7.78 5.59 -12.63
CA PRO A 59 6.56 5.99 -13.35
C PRO A 59 5.42 4.97 -13.29
N PRO A 60 5.65 3.65 -13.50
CA PRO A 60 4.57 2.68 -13.34
C PRO A 60 4.00 2.61 -11.92
N TRP A 61 4.85 2.76 -10.91
CA TRP A 61 4.43 2.80 -9.51
C TRP A 61 3.51 3.98 -9.25
N LEU A 62 3.92 5.16 -9.70
CA LEU A 62 3.15 6.39 -9.53
C LEU A 62 1.82 6.34 -10.28
N ALA A 63 1.78 5.68 -11.44
CA ALA A 63 0.55 5.52 -12.21
C ALA A 63 -0.50 4.75 -11.43
N VAL A 64 -0.09 3.71 -10.70
CA VAL A 64 -1.01 2.93 -9.85
C VAL A 64 -1.61 3.81 -8.75
N ARG A 65 -0.83 4.75 -8.24
CA ARG A 65 -1.25 5.65 -7.16
C ARG A 65 -2.09 6.84 -7.64
N ALA A 66 -2.18 7.05 -8.95
CA ALA A 66 -2.81 8.23 -9.53
C ALA A 66 -4.27 8.01 -9.95
N THR A 67 -4.89 6.90 -9.53
CA THR A 67 -6.27 6.59 -9.90
C THR A 67 -7.26 7.44 -9.09
N ASP A 68 -8.48 7.57 -9.62
CA ASP A 68 -9.56 8.27 -8.92
C ASP A 68 -9.88 7.58 -7.59
N TRP A 69 -9.89 6.27 -7.57
CA TRP A 69 -10.17 5.51 -6.34
C TRP A 69 -9.10 5.76 -5.28
N SER A 70 -7.82 5.75 -5.68
CA SER A 70 -6.73 6.10 -4.79
C SER A 70 -6.91 7.50 -4.18
N SER A 71 -7.28 8.47 -5.01
CA SER A 71 -7.49 9.84 -4.55
C SER A 71 -8.65 9.96 -3.57
N ARG A 72 -9.68 9.12 -3.74
CA ARG A 72 -10.83 9.10 -2.83
C ARG A 72 -10.49 8.48 -1.47
N VAL A 73 -9.69 7.42 -1.48
CA VAL A 73 -9.40 6.64 -0.26
C VAL A 73 -8.34 7.31 0.62
N ARG A 74 -7.31 7.88 0.02
CA ARG A 74 -6.16 8.41 0.77
C ARG A 74 -6.49 9.41 1.87
N PRO A 75 -7.40 10.36 1.68
CA PRO A 75 -7.73 11.31 2.75
C PRO A 75 -8.27 10.67 4.02
N SER A 76 -8.72 9.41 3.96
CA SER A 76 -9.22 8.67 5.11
C SER A 76 -8.13 8.01 5.95
N PHE A 77 -6.89 8.02 5.50
CA PHE A 77 -5.77 7.42 6.23
C PHE A 77 -5.44 8.21 7.49
N ARG A 78 -5.10 7.48 8.56
CA ARG A 78 -4.68 8.08 9.83
C ARG A 78 -3.47 7.33 10.34
N ASN A 79 -2.57 8.03 11.03
CA ASN A 79 -1.38 7.45 11.67
C ASN A 79 -0.51 6.67 10.67
N THR A 80 -0.41 7.16 9.44
CA THR A 80 0.31 6.47 8.38
C THR A 80 1.81 6.60 8.58
N ARG A 81 2.51 5.47 8.46
CA ARG A 81 3.98 5.42 8.43
C ARG A 81 4.44 4.71 7.19
N ARG A 82 5.59 5.14 6.68
CA ARG A 82 6.29 4.46 5.61
C ARG A 82 7.72 4.24 6.02
N THR A 83 8.20 3.01 5.84
CA THR A 83 9.58 2.66 6.16
C THR A 83 10.13 1.78 5.04
N MET A 84 11.34 2.10 4.61
CA MET A 84 12.04 1.27 3.64
C MET A 84 13.08 0.46 4.38
N PHE A 85 13.02 -0.87 4.21
CA PHE A 85 13.99 -1.79 4.78
C PHE A 85 14.87 -2.36 3.68
N GLN A 86 16.11 -2.59 4.00
CA GLN A 86 17.03 -3.29 3.11
C GLN A 86 17.33 -4.66 3.70
N LYS A 87 17.16 -5.70 2.88
CA LYS A 87 17.50 -7.06 3.30
C LYS A 87 19.00 -7.20 3.48
N ILE A 88 19.44 -7.81 4.59
CA ILE A 88 20.85 -7.96 4.90
C ILE A 88 21.33 -9.41 4.86
N LEU A 89 20.44 -10.37 4.64
CA LEU A 89 20.80 -11.78 4.48
C LEU A 89 20.07 -12.37 3.29
#